data_814d70d261ed9a2b2ecfd9335b8e0212
#
_entry.id   814d70d261ed9a2b2ecfd9335b8e0212
#
_cell.length_a   1.000
_cell.length_b   1.000
_cell.length_c   1.000
_cell.angle_alpha   90.00
_cell.angle_beta   90.00
_cell.angle_gamma   90.00
#
_symmetry.space_group_name_H-M   'P 1'
#
loop_
_entity.id
_entity.type
_entity.pdbx_description
1 polymer ?
#
loop_
_entity_poly.entity_id
_entity_poly.type
_entity_poly.pdbx_seq_one_letter_code
_entity_poly.pdbx_strand_id
1 'polypeptide(L)'
;MINVAQLTRLPRKFGKYYDRQFLPLLEKTGLSMREIHVLLFLANHPGQDTARDVTELRGIAKSQVSQAVETLTGRGLLSRRADGEDRRIIHLEITEQGAPLAREAQAVQAACGGRLLAGLTEEEQTVFLELLERVLRRTEELSMEKECQP
;
A
#
# COMPACT_ATOMS: atom_id res chain seq x y z
N MET A 1 17.62 10.81 -21.99
CA MET A 1 16.17 11.14 -21.90
C MET A 1 15.41 9.85 -21.64
N ILE A 2 14.53 9.78 -20.61
CA ILE A 2 13.69 8.61 -20.33
C ILE A 2 12.57 8.57 -21.38
N ASN A 3 12.39 7.42 -22.02
CA ASN A 3 11.28 7.20 -22.95
C ASN A 3 10.15 6.38 -22.29
N VAL A 4 8.97 6.34 -22.93
CA VAL A 4 7.79 5.63 -22.40
C VAL A 4 8.07 4.16 -22.10
N ALA A 5 8.89 3.48 -22.94
CA ALA A 5 9.25 2.08 -22.70
C ALA A 5 10.10 1.86 -21.44
N GLN A 6 10.90 2.87 -21.05
CA GLN A 6 11.64 2.83 -19.77
C GLN A 6 10.71 3.14 -18.59
N LEU A 7 9.75 4.05 -18.80
CA LEU A 7 8.75 4.38 -17.79
C LEU A 7 7.91 3.17 -17.40
N THR A 8 7.48 2.35 -18.37
CA THR A 8 6.69 1.12 -18.11
C THR A 8 7.47 0.03 -17.35
N ARG A 9 8.81 0.10 -17.33
CA ARG A 9 9.65 -0.84 -16.55
C ARG A 9 9.88 -0.39 -15.11
N LEU A 10 9.65 0.90 -14.83
CA LEU A 10 9.92 1.50 -13.52
C LEU A 10 9.13 0.82 -12.38
N PRO A 11 7.80 0.56 -12.51
CA PRO A 11 7.02 -0.08 -11.46
C PRO A 11 7.58 -1.45 -11.05
N ARG A 12 8.00 -2.26 -12.02
CA ARG A 12 8.58 -3.59 -11.74
C ARG A 12 9.93 -3.51 -11.03
N LYS A 13 10.78 -2.56 -11.43
CA LYS A 13 12.08 -2.35 -10.77
C LYS A 13 11.90 -1.82 -9.37
N PHE A 14 11.02 -0.83 -9.22
CA PHE A 14 10.67 -0.25 -7.94
C PHE A 14 10.08 -1.31 -7.00
N GLY A 15 9.08 -2.09 -7.46
CA GLY A 15 8.48 -3.15 -6.66
C GLY A 15 9.50 -4.15 -6.12
N LYS A 16 10.42 -4.63 -6.97
CA LYS A 16 11.49 -5.53 -6.53
C LYS A 16 12.43 -4.90 -5.50
N TYR A 17 12.78 -3.63 -5.67
CA TYR A 17 13.60 -2.90 -4.72
C TYR A 17 12.86 -2.73 -3.40
N TYR A 18 11.60 -2.30 -3.46
CA TYR A 18 10.73 -2.06 -2.32
C TYR A 18 10.55 -3.34 -1.48
N ASP A 19 10.13 -4.45 -2.11
CA ASP A 19 9.89 -5.71 -1.41
C ASP A 19 11.15 -6.22 -0.68
N ARG A 20 12.33 -6.02 -1.27
CA ARG A 20 13.61 -6.41 -0.63
C ARG A 20 13.88 -5.67 0.68
N GLN A 21 13.38 -4.43 0.83
CA GLN A 21 13.59 -3.67 2.05
C GLN A 21 12.81 -4.28 3.23
N PHE A 22 11.76 -5.03 2.95
CA PHE A 22 10.94 -5.68 3.98
C PHE A 22 11.43 -7.07 4.39
N LEU A 23 12.39 -7.67 3.70
CA LEU A 23 12.87 -9.03 4.01
C LEU A 23 13.21 -9.23 5.49
N PRO A 24 13.95 -8.33 6.19
CA PRO A 24 14.24 -8.51 7.60
C PRO A 24 12.97 -8.54 8.48
N LEU A 25 11.96 -7.73 8.13
CA LEU A 25 10.69 -7.68 8.84
C LEU A 25 9.87 -8.95 8.61
N LEU A 26 9.85 -9.46 7.37
CA LEU A 26 9.17 -10.70 7.01
C LEU A 26 9.80 -11.90 7.75
N GLU A 27 11.12 -11.99 7.78
CA GLU A 27 11.86 -13.04 8.50
C GLU A 27 11.60 -13.00 10.01
N LYS A 28 11.64 -11.80 10.59
CA LYS A 28 11.37 -11.57 12.01
C LYS A 28 9.94 -11.96 12.42
N THR A 29 8.96 -11.66 11.56
CA THR A 29 7.53 -11.79 11.89
C THR A 29 6.89 -13.06 11.36
N GLY A 30 7.46 -13.68 10.32
CA GLY A 30 6.86 -14.78 9.59
C GLY A 30 5.61 -14.36 8.78
N LEU A 31 5.41 -13.06 8.57
CA LEU A 31 4.37 -12.53 7.70
C LEU A 31 4.85 -12.52 6.25
N SER A 32 3.91 -12.62 5.33
CA SER A 32 4.16 -12.39 3.91
C SER A 32 4.06 -10.90 3.56
N MET A 33 4.57 -10.53 2.39
CA MET A 33 4.48 -9.16 1.89
C MET A 33 3.02 -8.69 1.72
N ARG A 34 2.08 -9.62 1.47
CA ARG A 34 0.64 -9.28 1.38
C ARG A 34 0.06 -8.81 2.70
N GLU A 35 0.39 -9.49 3.79
CA GLU A 35 -0.03 -9.09 5.14
C GLU A 35 0.56 -7.73 5.52
N ILE A 36 1.83 -7.51 5.19
CA ILE A 36 2.47 -6.18 5.39
C ILE A 36 1.76 -5.11 4.54
N HIS A 37 1.39 -5.40 3.30
CA HIS A 37 0.66 -4.45 2.46
C HIS A 37 -0.71 -4.08 3.04
N VAL A 38 -1.44 -5.04 3.62
CA VAL A 38 -2.72 -4.76 4.29
C VAL A 38 -2.51 -3.86 5.52
N LEU A 39 -1.53 -4.18 6.37
CA LEU A 39 -1.21 -3.35 7.55
C LEU A 39 -0.81 -1.93 7.15
N LEU A 40 0.09 -1.80 6.17
CA LEU A 40 0.52 -0.49 5.66
C LEU A 40 -0.63 0.30 5.06
N PHE A 41 -1.52 -0.38 4.32
CA PHE A 41 -2.68 0.29 3.75
C PHE A 41 -3.56 0.90 4.84
N LEU A 42 -3.95 0.10 5.82
CA LEU A 42 -4.80 0.55 6.93
C LEU A 42 -4.12 1.66 7.76
N ALA A 43 -2.81 1.56 7.97
CA ALA A 43 -2.05 2.58 8.72
C ALA A 43 -1.93 3.91 7.96
N ASN A 44 -1.86 3.87 6.63
CA ASN A 44 -1.61 5.05 5.79
C ASN A 44 -2.90 5.71 5.26
N HIS A 45 -4.05 5.03 5.34
CA HIS A 45 -5.32 5.52 4.78
C HIS A 45 -6.43 5.52 5.85
N PRO A 46 -6.38 6.43 6.82
CA PRO A 46 -7.45 6.56 7.82
C PRO A 46 -8.81 6.78 7.16
N GLY A 47 -9.81 6.00 7.57
CA GLY A 47 -11.17 6.06 7.01
C GLY A 47 -11.42 5.17 5.78
N GLN A 48 -10.38 4.52 5.24
CA GLN A 48 -10.48 3.50 4.19
C GLN A 48 -10.07 2.16 4.81
N ASP A 49 -10.98 1.55 5.54
CA ASP A 49 -10.67 0.48 6.47
C ASP A 49 -11.42 -0.83 6.18
N THR A 50 -11.92 -0.99 4.97
CA THR A 50 -12.57 -2.24 4.54
C THR A 50 -11.66 -3.08 3.63
N ALA A 51 -11.91 -4.39 3.56
CA ALA A 51 -11.21 -5.27 2.62
C ALA A 51 -11.46 -4.85 1.14
N ARG A 52 -12.60 -4.19 0.88
CA ARG A 52 -12.91 -3.62 -0.44
C ARG A 52 -11.96 -2.47 -0.76
N ASP A 53 -11.75 -1.54 0.17
CA ASP A 53 -10.84 -0.40 -0.03
C ASP A 53 -9.41 -0.88 -0.35
N VAL A 54 -8.93 -1.90 0.39
CA VAL A 54 -7.62 -2.52 0.12
C VAL A 54 -7.56 -3.09 -1.29
N THR A 55 -8.62 -3.79 -1.73
CA THR A 55 -8.70 -4.40 -3.06
C THR A 55 -8.67 -3.35 -4.16
N GLU A 56 -9.53 -2.32 -4.05
CA GLU A 56 -9.71 -1.30 -5.09
C GLU A 56 -8.48 -0.39 -5.22
N LEU A 57 -7.92 0.06 -4.10
CA LEU A 57 -6.83 1.03 -4.12
C LEU A 57 -5.44 0.41 -4.28
N ARG A 58 -5.26 -0.85 -3.87
CA ARG A 58 -3.98 -1.55 -4.03
C ARG A 58 -3.93 -2.45 -5.27
N GLY A 59 -5.05 -2.73 -5.91
CA GLY A 59 -5.11 -3.63 -7.05
C GLY A 59 -4.74 -5.08 -6.70
N ILE A 60 -4.93 -5.48 -5.43
CA ILE A 60 -4.68 -6.85 -4.95
C ILE A 60 -5.97 -7.65 -5.12
N ALA A 61 -5.89 -8.87 -5.62
CA ALA A 61 -7.06 -9.72 -5.81
C ALA A 61 -7.82 -9.95 -4.48
N LYS A 62 -9.16 -9.90 -4.53
CA LYS A 62 -10.03 -10.03 -3.36
C LYS A 62 -9.71 -11.26 -2.50
N SER A 63 -9.43 -12.41 -3.12
CA SER A 63 -9.05 -13.63 -2.41
C SER A 63 -7.76 -13.49 -1.62
N GLN A 64 -6.79 -12.77 -2.15
CA GLN A 64 -5.52 -12.52 -1.50
C GLN A 64 -5.65 -11.56 -0.33
N VAL A 65 -6.48 -10.51 -0.46
CA VAL A 65 -6.81 -9.59 0.65
C VAL A 65 -7.51 -10.36 1.76
N SER A 66 -8.51 -11.18 1.42
CA SER A 66 -9.24 -12.00 2.41
C SER A 66 -8.33 -12.93 3.19
N GLN A 67 -7.39 -13.63 2.52
CA GLN A 67 -6.41 -14.48 3.17
C GLN A 67 -5.49 -13.69 4.11
N ALA A 68 -4.98 -12.56 3.67
CA ALA A 68 -4.10 -11.71 4.50
C ALA A 68 -4.84 -11.20 5.74
N VAL A 69 -6.08 -10.73 5.57
CA VAL A 69 -6.93 -10.29 6.70
C VAL A 69 -7.19 -11.46 7.67
N GLU A 70 -7.46 -12.67 7.16
CA GLU A 70 -7.65 -13.86 7.99
C GLU A 70 -6.40 -14.17 8.83
N THR A 71 -5.24 -14.21 8.20
CA THR A 71 -3.95 -14.44 8.88
C THR A 71 -3.70 -13.39 9.95
N LEU A 72 -3.86 -12.10 9.62
CA LEU A 72 -3.61 -11.00 10.55
C LEU A 72 -4.59 -11.01 11.73
N THR A 73 -5.87 -11.32 11.46
CA THR A 73 -6.89 -11.45 12.51
C THR A 73 -6.60 -12.65 13.41
N GLY A 74 -6.26 -13.81 12.83
CA GLY A 74 -5.90 -15.01 13.56
C GLY A 74 -4.67 -14.83 14.46
N ARG A 75 -3.77 -13.92 14.10
CA ARG A 75 -2.59 -13.54 14.89
C ARG A 75 -2.83 -12.38 15.86
N GLY A 76 -4.06 -11.87 15.94
CA GLY A 76 -4.42 -10.77 16.84
C GLY A 76 -3.86 -9.40 16.41
N LEU A 77 -3.36 -9.25 15.17
CA LEU A 77 -2.79 -7.99 14.66
C LEU A 77 -3.86 -7.07 14.06
N LEU A 78 -4.97 -7.64 13.61
CA LEU A 78 -6.19 -6.94 13.18
C LEU A 78 -7.40 -7.43 13.95
N SER A 79 -8.39 -6.57 14.12
CA SER A 79 -9.74 -6.91 14.53
C SER A 79 -10.74 -6.54 13.44
N ARG A 80 -11.93 -7.19 13.51
CA ARG A 80 -13.05 -6.92 12.62
C ARG A 80 -14.17 -6.31 13.43
N ARG A 81 -14.72 -5.20 12.94
CA ARG A 81 -15.88 -4.55 13.55
C ARG A 81 -16.96 -4.38 12.49
N ALA A 82 -18.17 -4.88 12.77
CA ALA A 82 -19.31 -4.61 11.91
C ALA A 82 -19.69 -3.13 11.98
N ASP A 83 -20.08 -2.56 10.84
CA ASP A 83 -20.60 -1.19 10.81
C ASP A 83 -21.89 -1.07 11.63
N GLY A 84 -22.12 0.12 12.19
CA GLY A 84 -23.29 0.36 13.05
C GLY A 84 -24.62 0.44 12.30
N GLU A 85 -24.60 0.82 11.04
CA GLU A 85 -25.79 1.03 10.20
C GLU A 85 -25.99 -0.13 9.21
N ASP A 86 -24.90 -0.59 8.56
CA ASP A 86 -24.92 -1.73 7.62
C ASP A 86 -23.96 -2.83 8.07
N ARG A 87 -24.50 -3.87 8.70
CA ARG A 87 -23.74 -5.05 9.16
C ARG A 87 -23.02 -5.84 8.07
N ARG A 88 -23.29 -5.55 6.79
CA ARG A 88 -22.55 -6.15 5.67
C ARG A 88 -21.17 -5.52 5.49
N ILE A 89 -21.00 -4.31 6.01
CA ILE A 89 -19.72 -3.60 5.99
C ILE A 89 -18.93 -4.04 7.22
N ILE A 90 -17.71 -4.53 6.98
CA ILE A 90 -16.78 -4.94 8.03
C ILE A 90 -15.58 -4.02 7.97
N HIS A 91 -15.39 -3.26 9.03
CA HIS A 91 -14.21 -2.43 9.28
C HIS A 91 -13.07 -3.28 9.82
N LEU A 92 -11.87 -2.98 9.38
CA LEU A 92 -10.63 -3.61 9.81
C LEU A 92 -9.85 -2.59 10.66
N GLU A 93 -9.54 -2.97 11.89
CA GLU A 93 -8.83 -2.11 12.83
C GLU A 93 -7.51 -2.75 13.23
N ILE A 94 -6.42 -1.97 13.18
CA ILE A 94 -5.12 -2.41 13.70
C ILE A 94 -5.22 -2.45 15.22
N THR A 95 -4.96 -3.61 15.81
CA THR A 95 -5.00 -3.79 17.26
C THR A 95 -3.80 -3.11 17.95
N GLU A 96 -3.85 -3.00 19.28
CA GLU A 96 -2.70 -2.57 20.09
C GLU A 96 -1.47 -3.45 19.84
N GLN A 97 -1.67 -4.75 19.63
CA GLN A 97 -0.61 -5.71 19.29
C GLN A 97 -0.08 -5.50 17.87
N GLY A 98 -0.93 -5.11 16.92
CA GLY A 98 -0.56 -4.85 15.53
C GLY A 98 0.11 -3.49 15.32
N ALA A 99 -0.19 -2.51 16.16
CA ALA A 99 0.28 -1.14 15.99
C ALA A 99 1.83 -0.98 15.98
N PRO A 100 2.63 -1.65 16.80
CA PRO A 100 4.08 -1.61 16.71
C PRO A 100 4.61 -2.10 15.36
N LEU A 101 4.04 -3.18 14.85
CA LEU A 101 4.41 -3.77 13.57
C LEU A 101 4.04 -2.84 12.39
N ALA A 102 2.87 -2.22 12.44
CA ALA A 102 2.46 -1.24 11.43
C ALA A 102 3.43 -0.06 11.40
N ARG A 103 3.84 0.46 12.57
CA ARG A 103 4.85 1.53 12.65
C ARG A 103 6.22 1.09 12.14
N GLU A 104 6.66 -0.14 12.45
CA GLU A 104 7.92 -0.68 11.92
C GLU A 104 7.87 -0.79 10.39
N ALA A 105 6.76 -1.27 9.83
CA ALA A 105 6.55 -1.33 8.39
C ALA A 105 6.54 0.07 7.75
N GLN A 106 5.89 1.06 8.36
CA GLN A 106 5.92 2.45 7.92
C GLN A 106 7.34 3.04 7.93
N ALA A 107 8.14 2.72 8.94
CA ALA A 107 9.55 3.16 9.01
C ALA A 107 10.39 2.55 7.87
N VAL A 108 10.21 1.27 7.55
CA VAL A 108 10.85 0.63 6.37
C VAL A 108 10.42 1.34 5.09
N GLN A 109 9.14 1.65 4.94
CA GLN A 109 8.61 2.35 3.78
C GLN A 109 9.21 3.76 3.63
N ALA A 110 9.27 4.52 4.70
CA ALA A 110 9.86 5.85 4.71
C ALA A 110 11.36 5.82 4.37
N ALA A 111 12.11 4.88 4.95
CA ALA A 111 13.53 4.71 4.63
C ALA A 111 13.75 4.31 3.16
N CYS A 112 12.87 3.51 2.58
CA CYS A 112 12.89 3.17 1.16
C CYS A 112 12.72 4.42 0.28
N GLY A 113 11.75 5.26 0.57
CA GLY A 113 11.51 6.53 -0.12
C GLY A 113 12.73 7.46 -0.03
N GLY A 114 13.25 7.66 1.17
CA GLY A 114 14.42 8.50 1.41
C GLY A 114 15.65 8.05 0.60
N ARG A 115 15.93 6.74 0.53
CA ARG A 115 17.03 6.21 -0.29
C ARG A 115 16.85 6.44 -1.79
N LEU A 116 15.62 6.36 -2.29
CA LEU A 116 15.33 6.60 -3.71
C LEU A 116 15.57 8.06 -4.09
N LEU A 117 15.28 8.97 -3.18
CA LEU A 117 15.39 10.40 -3.42
C LEU A 117 16.72 11.00 -2.94
N ALA A 118 17.61 10.23 -2.32
CA ALA A 118 18.87 10.71 -1.72
C ALA A 118 19.84 11.38 -2.70
N GLY A 119 19.66 11.19 -4.01
CA GLY A 119 20.46 11.87 -5.04
C GLY A 119 19.89 13.23 -5.49
N LEU A 120 18.76 13.66 -4.92
CA LEU A 120 18.09 14.91 -5.25
C LEU A 120 18.19 15.89 -4.09
N THR A 121 18.29 17.19 -4.38
CA THR A 121 18.13 18.25 -3.37
C THR A 121 16.68 18.28 -2.84
N GLU A 122 16.43 18.95 -1.73
CA GLU A 122 15.09 19.07 -1.15
C GLU A 122 14.11 19.74 -2.13
N GLU A 123 14.57 20.76 -2.86
CA GLU A 123 13.76 21.42 -3.88
C GLU A 123 13.43 20.48 -5.05
N GLU A 124 14.42 19.72 -5.52
CA GLU A 124 14.22 18.73 -6.59
C GLU A 124 13.29 17.60 -6.13
N GLN A 125 13.38 17.16 -4.89
CA GLN A 125 12.45 16.16 -4.31
C GLN A 125 11.01 16.70 -4.30
N THR A 126 10.82 17.93 -3.85
CA THR A 126 9.50 18.58 -3.81
C THR A 126 8.89 18.65 -5.22
N VAL A 127 9.63 19.20 -6.17
CA VAL A 127 9.18 19.30 -7.58
C VAL A 127 8.89 17.92 -8.18
N PHE A 128 9.75 16.94 -7.92
CA PHE A 128 9.56 15.57 -8.41
C PHE A 128 8.27 14.95 -7.87
N LEU A 129 8.01 15.08 -6.58
CA LEU A 129 6.81 14.52 -5.95
C LEU A 129 5.54 15.19 -6.46
N GLU A 130 5.53 16.51 -6.62
CA GLU A 130 4.41 17.25 -7.21
C GLU A 130 4.12 16.81 -8.65
N LEU A 131 5.15 16.66 -9.47
CA LEU A 131 5.01 16.20 -10.86
C LEU A 131 4.52 14.75 -10.92
N LEU A 132 5.04 13.88 -10.05
CA LEU A 132 4.62 12.49 -9.95
C LEU A 132 3.14 12.39 -9.57
N GLU A 133 2.69 13.17 -8.60
CA GLU A 133 1.28 13.22 -8.18
C GLU A 133 0.36 13.63 -9.34
N ARG A 134 0.78 14.64 -10.13
CA ARG A 134 0.03 15.06 -11.33
C ARG A 134 -0.06 13.96 -12.38
N VAL A 135 1.01 13.20 -12.58
CA VAL A 135 1.03 12.06 -13.52
C VAL A 135 0.13 10.93 -13.01
N LEU A 136 0.18 10.60 -11.74
CA LEU A 136 -0.67 9.58 -11.13
C LEU A 136 -2.15 9.93 -11.27
N ARG A 137 -2.53 11.16 -10.92
CA ARG A 137 -3.91 11.66 -11.07
C ARG A 137 -4.40 11.56 -12.52
N ARG A 138 -3.54 11.97 -13.48
CA ARG A 138 -3.90 11.86 -14.91
C ARG A 138 -4.07 10.41 -15.37
N THR A 139 -3.28 9.49 -14.81
CA THR A 139 -3.41 8.06 -15.11
C THR A 139 -4.73 7.50 -14.62
N GLU A 140 -5.18 7.91 -13.42
CA GLU A 140 -6.48 7.53 -12.85
C GLU A 140 -7.64 8.04 -13.73
N GLU A 141 -7.61 9.33 -14.12
CA GLU A 141 -8.62 9.92 -15.02
C GLU A 141 -8.72 9.14 -16.34
N LEU A 142 -7.58 8.86 -16.98
CA LEU A 142 -7.53 8.11 -18.25
C LEU A 142 -8.00 6.66 -18.10
N SER A 143 -7.84 6.06 -16.94
CA SER A 143 -8.34 4.72 -16.66
C SER A 143 -9.87 4.70 -16.53
N MET A 144 -10.45 5.72 -15.90
CA MET A 144 -11.91 5.88 -15.78
C MET A 144 -12.59 6.20 -17.12
N GLU A 145 -11.94 6.97 -18.00
CA GLU A 145 -12.48 7.30 -19.34
C GLU A 145 -12.72 6.03 -20.20
N LYS A 146 -11.94 4.96 -20.00
CA LYS A 146 -12.08 3.69 -20.74
C LYS A 146 -13.24 2.82 -20.26
N GLU A 147 -13.65 2.96 -19.01
CA GLU A 147 -14.79 2.19 -18.46
C GLU A 147 -16.16 2.77 -18.85
N CYS A 148 -16.17 4.00 -19.40
CA CYS A 148 -17.38 4.68 -19.85
C CYS A 148 -17.66 4.56 -21.37
N GLN A 149 -16.87 3.78 -22.13
CA GLN A 149 -17.20 3.49 -23.53
C GLN A 149 -17.98 2.18 -23.61
N PRO A 150 -19.21 2.19 -24.17
CA PRO A 150 -20.09 1.03 -24.30
C PRO A 150 -19.55 -0.02 -25.26
#